data_96e8b137618ec7efa0fe2c62676f413d
#
_entry.id   96e8b137618ec7efa0fe2c62676f413d
#
_cell.length_a   1.000
_cell.length_b   1.000
_cell.length_c   1.000
_cell.angle_alpha   90.00
_cell.angle_beta   90.00
_cell.angle_gamma   90.00
#
_symmetry.space_group_name_H-M   'P 1'
#
loop_
_entity.id
_entity.type
_entity.pdbx_description
1 polymer ?
#
loop_
_entity_poly.entity_id
_entity_poly.type
_entity_poly.pdbx_seq_one_letter_code
_entity_poly.pdbx_strand_id
1 'polypeptide(L)'
;MRNIRLRLQYEGTRYQGWQKQTSTNNTIQGKMETLLTKMCGEPIEISASGRTDAGVHALGQVANFHTESAMSVEEILEYCNRYLPEDIAVVEVSEAAPRFHSRLNATGKRYRYRIINSQIPDVFWRRYATEEPEELDLDAMRKATELLLGEHDFKAFTSAKKSKKSTVRRIDEIRIERIENRVEFVFTGNGFLHHMIRILMGTLLEVGKGIRTPESVTDILKSGDRAKAGALVPAKGLVLEEVFYT
;
A
#
# COMPACT_ATOMS: atom_id res chain seq x y z
N MET A 1 12.72 -20.86 -19.26
CA MET A 1 11.76 -19.84 -18.80
C MET A 1 12.46 -18.87 -17.84
N ARG A 2 12.53 -17.60 -18.17
CA ARG A 2 13.15 -16.53 -17.38
C ARG A 2 12.14 -16.00 -16.36
N ASN A 3 12.62 -15.54 -15.21
CA ASN A 3 11.80 -14.86 -14.21
C ASN A 3 12.16 -13.37 -14.18
N ILE A 4 11.24 -12.52 -14.60
CA ILE A 4 11.46 -11.08 -14.72
C ILE A 4 10.82 -10.37 -13.53
N ARG A 5 11.62 -9.58 -12.81
CA ARG A 5 11.19 -8.72 -11.71
C ARG A 5 10.99 -7.30 -12.22
N LEU A 6 9.87 -6.72 -11.83
CA LEU A 6 9.51 -5.34 -12.15
C LEU A 6 9.37 -4.54 -10.85
N ARG A 7 9.83 -3.29 -10.86
CA ARG A 7 9.43 -2.28 -9.88
C ARG A 7 8.54 -1.25 -10.56
N LEU A 8 7.37 -1.00 -9.99
CA LEU A 8 6.28 -0.25 -10.60
C LEU A 8 5.91 0.96 -9.76
N GLN A 9 5.55 2.05 -10.44
CA GLN A 9 4.86 3.20 -9.88
C GLN A 9 3.48 3.32 -10.50
N TYR A 10 2.48 3.73 -9.72
CA TYR A 10 1.16 4.06 -10.25
C TYR A 10 0.38 5.04 -9.39
N GLU A 11 -0.37 5.89 -10.05
CA GLU A 11 -1.40 6.75 -9.49
C GLU A 11 -2.73 5.97 -9.48
N GLY A 12 -3.18 5.56 -8.29
CA GLY A 12 -4.26 4.57 -8.15
C GLY A 12 -5.68 5.10 -8.31
N THR A 13 -5.90 6.44 -8.39
CA THR A 13 -7.21 7.08 -8.30
C THR A 13 -8.24 6.50 -9.28
N ARG A 14 -7.83 6.20 -10.51
CA ARG A 14 -8.71 5.68 -11.56
C ARG A 14 -8.90 4.17 -11.55
N TYR A 15 -8.15 3.44 -10.69
CA TYR A 15 -8.10 1.98 -10.71
C TYR A 15 -8.91 1.35 -9.57
N GLN A 16 -9.52 0.20 -9.86
CA GLN A 16 -10.21 -0.65 -8.88
C GLN A 16 -9.22 -1.51 -8.07
N GLY A 17 -8.05 -0.93 -7.78
CA GLY A 17 -6.95 -1.54 -7.05
C GLY A 17 -6.02 -2.37 -7.93
N TRP A 18 -5.14 -3.10 -7.26
CA TRP A 18 -4.17 -3.96 -7.95
C TRP A 18 -4.84 -5.15 -8.64
N GLN A 19 -5.60 -5.94 -7.88
CA GLN A 19 -6.04 -7.29 -8.29
C GLN A 19 -7.00 -7.27 -9.47
N LYS A 20 -6.68 -8.08 -10.50
CA LYS A 20 -7.58 -8.37 -11.62
C LYS A 20 -8.94 -8.90 -11.12
N GLN A 21 -10.01 -8.43 -11.72
CA GLN A 21 -11.38 -8.74 -11.35
C GLN A 21 -12.17 -9.14 -12.62
N THR A 22 -13.17 -9.98 -12.44
CA THR A 22 -14.06 -10.38 -13.56
C THR A 22 -15.03 -9.28 -13.96
N SER A 23 -15.37 -8.38 -13.03
CA SER A 23 -16.32 -7.28 -13.21
C SER A 23 -15.73 -6.04 -13.89
N THR A 24 -14.40 -5.93 -13.97
CA THR A 24 -13.73 -4.76 -14.56
C THR A 24 -12.32 -5.07 -15.05
N ASN A 25 -11.94 -4.47 -16.16
CA ASN A 25 -10.57 -4.50 -16.69
C ASN A 25 -9.72 -3.33 -16.17
N ASN A 26 -10.30 -2.47 -15.30
CA ASN A 26 -9.62 -1.26 -14.82
C ASN A 26 -8.87 -1.51 -13.51
N THR A 27 -7.93 -2.45 -13.54
CA THR A 27 -7.02 -2.80 -12.43
C THR A 27 -5.58 -2.73 -12.90
N ILE A 28 -4.65 -2.47 -11.99
CA ILE A 28 -3.21 -2.38 -12.33
C ILE A 28 -2.72 -3.73 -12.90
N GLN A 29 -3.04 -4.84 -12.24
CA GLN A 29 -2.69 -6.19 -12.70
C GLN A 29 -3.24 -6.46 -14.11
N GLY A 30 -4.51 -6.11 -14.36
CA GLY A 30 -5.13 -6.32 -15.67
C GLY A 30 -4.43 -5.54 -16.80
N LYS A 31 -4.06 -4.27 -16.54
CA LYS A 31 -3.30 -3.46 -17.50
C LYS A 31 -1.92 -4.06 -17.78
N MET A 32 -1.21 -4.45 -16.72
CA MET A 32 0.11 -5.08 -16.86
C MET A 32 0.06 -6.41 -17.62
N GLU A 33 -0.84 -7.32 -17.26
CA GLU A 33 -0.97 -8.63 -17.91
C GLU A 33 -1.34 -8.50 -19.39
N THR A 34 -2.26 -7.59 -19.71
CA THR A 34 -2.64 -7.33 -21.12
C THR A 34 -1.44 -6.84 -21.93
N LEU A 35 -0.66 -5.91 -21.37
CA LEU A 35 0.52 -5.37 -22.04
C LEU A 35 1.60 -6.43 -22.22
N LEU A 36 1.95 -7.13 -21.12
CA LEU A 36 3.03 -8.14 -21.12
C LEU A 36 2.69 -9.34 -22.02
N THR A 37 1.43 -9.76 -22.04
CA THR A 37 0.95 -10.81 -22.97
C THR A 37 1.16 -10.40 -24.43
N LYS A 38 0.83 -9.14 -24.77
CA LYS A 38 1.06 -8.62 -26.12
C LYS A 38 2.55 -8.52 -26.45
N MET A 39 3.37 -8.08 -25.50
CA MET A 39 4.80 -7.92 -25.64
C MET A 39 5.51 -9.27 -25.88
N CYS A 40 5.19 -10.27 -25.05
CA CYS A 40 5.84 -11.57 -25.07
C CYS A 40 5.28 -12.51 -26.14
N GLY A 41 4.08 -12.25 -26.67
CA GLY A 41 3.38 -13.15 -27.60
C GLY A 41 2.83 -14.42 -26.95
N GLU A 42 2.77 -14.48 -25.63
CA GLU A 42 2.29 -15.60 -24.81
C GLU A 42 1.48 -15.10 -23.61
N PRO A 43 0.52 -15.90 -23.06
CA PRO A 43 -0.22 -15.50 -21.87
C PRO A 43 0.69 -15.26 -20.67
N ILE A 44 0.65 -14.07 -20.09
CA ILE A 44 1.44 -13.71 -18.92
C ILE A 44 0.53 -13.50 -17.70
N GLU A 45 0.89 -14.17 -16.61
CA GLU A 45 0.37 -13.91 -15.26
C GLU A 45 1.42 -13.22 -14.42
N ILE A 46 1.04 -12.14 -13.75
CA ILE A 46 1.95 -11.36 -12.91
C ILE A 46 1.65 -11.56 -11.42
N SER A 47 2.69 -11.85 -10.64
CA SER A 47 2.64 -11.96 -9.19
C SER A 47 3.16 -10.69 -8.53
N ALA A 48 2.36 -10.01 -7.72
CA ALA A 48 2.80 -8.83 -6.96
C ALA A 48 3.20 -9.14 -5.53
N SER A 49 4.01 -8.27 -4.93
CA SER A 49 4.41 -8.36 -3.52
C SER A 49 3.20 -8.27 -2.57
N GLY A 50 2.15 -7.57 -2.98
CA GLY A 50 0.90 -7.44 -2.27
C GLY A 50 -0.13 -6.66 -3.08
N ARG A 51 -1.37 -6.76 -2.65
CA ARG A 51 -2.47 -6.02 -3.26
C ARG A 51 -2.56 -4.63 -2.65
N THR A 52 -2.87 -3.64 -3.47
CA THR A 52 -3.32 -2.31 -3.03
C THR A 52 -4.81 -2.18 -3.31
N ASP A 53 -5.53 -1.47 -2.45
CA ASP A 53 -6.96 -1.22 -2.60
C ASP A 53 -7.25 -0.25 -3.75
N ALA A 54 -8.51 -0.15 -4.16
CA ALA A 54 -8.96 0.88 -5.10
C ALA A 54 -8.57 2.27 -4.61
N GLY A 55 -7.98 3.08 -5.47
CA GLY A 55 -7.53 4.44 -5.17
C GLY A 55 -6.19 4.56 -4.42
N VAL A 56 -5.55 3.46 -4.01
CA VAL A 56 -4.24 3.46 -3.36
C VAL A 56 -3.13 3.53 -4.40
N HIS A 57 -2.12 4.36 -4.14
CA HIS A 57 -0.97 4.58 -5.03
C HIS A 57 0.20 3.65 -4.69
N ALA A 58 1.21 3.60 -5.56
CA ALA A 58 2.50 2.99 -5.27
C ALA A 58 3.65 3.76 -5.91
N LEU A 59 4.75 3.87 -5.18
CA LEU A 59 6.06 4.34 -5.64
C LEU A 59 7.05 3.18 -5.84
N GLY A 60 6.77 2.03 -5.23
CA GLY A 60 7.70 0.91 -5.22
C GLY A 60 6.99 -0.45 -5.13
N GLN A 61 5.89 -0.66 -5.88
CA GLN A 61 5.30 -1.99 -6.01
C GLN A 61 6.28 -2.90 -6.74
N VAL A 62 6.48 -4.11 -6.21
CA VAL A 62 7.30 -5.14 -6.88
C VAL A 62 6.41 -6.26 -7.37
N ALA A 63 6.65 -6.67 -8.61
CA ALA A 63 5.97 -7.79 -9.23
C ALA A 63 6.96 -8.65 -10.02
N ASN A 64 6.60 -9.90 -10.31
CA ASN A 64 7.37 -10.75 -11.20
C ASN A 64 6.48 -11.58 -12.10
N PHE A 65 7.02 -11.97 -13.23
CA PHE A 65 6.39 -12.89 -14.19
C PHE A 65 7.43 -13.79 -14.85
N HIS A 66 6.96 -14.89 -15.42
CA HIS A 66 7.80 -15.82 -16.16
C HIS A 66 7.53 -15.71 -17.64
N THR A 67 8.58 -15.81 -18.49
CA THR A 67 8.47 -15.72 -19.94
C THR A 67 9.58 -16.49 -20.66
N GLU A 68 9.31 -16.93 -21.92
CA GLU A 68 10.30 -17.42 -22.85
C GLU A 68 10.84 -16.33 -23.77
N SER A 69 10.31 -15.11 -23.70
CA SER A 69 10.75 -13.99 -24.53
C SER A 69 12.28 -13.75 -24.39
N ALA A 70 12.95 -13.53 -25.50
CA ALA A 70 14.37 -13.22 -25.57
C ALA A 70 14.67 -11.71 -25.40
N MET A 71 13.66 -10.85 -25.24
CA MET A 71 13.84 -9.41 -25.04
C MET A 71 14.76 -9.13 -23.87
N SER A 72 15.65 -8.16 -24.01
CA SER A 72 16.49 -7.69 -22.91
C SER A 72 15.67 -6.96 -21.85
N VAL A 73 16.22 -6.77 -20.65
CA VAL A 73 15.53 -6.03 -19.59
C VAL A 73 15.30 -4.57 -19.96
N GLU A 74 16.20 -4.00 -20.76
CA GLU A 74 16.09 -2.64 -21.31
C GLU A 74 14.95 -2.54 -22.32
N GLU A 75 14.82 -3.51 -23.24
CA GLU A 75 13.73 -3.57 -24.21
C GLU A 75 12.38 -3.74 -23.53
N ILE A 76 12.30 -4.57 -22.46
CA ILE A 76 11.08 -4.74 -21.66
C ILE A 76 10.71 -3.41 -20.96
N LEU A 77 11.69 -2.72 -20.36
CA LEU A 77 11.49 -1.43 -19.71
C LEU A 77 10.96 -0.38 -20.68
N GLU A 78 11.61 -0.27 -21.85
CA GLU A 78 11.21 0.68 -22.90
C GLU A 78 9.80 0.37 -23.42
N TYR A 79 9.52 -0.90 -23.75
CA TYR A 79 8.21 -1.32 -24.22
C TYR A 79 7.11 -1.01 -23.21
N CYS A 80 7.33 -1.35 -21.93
CA CYS A 80 6.35 -1.07 -20.89
C CYS A 80 6.02 0.42 -20.82
N ASN A 81 7.01 1.27 -20.72
CA ASN A 81 6.80 2.72 -20.55
C ASN A 81 6.30 3.42 -21.83
N ARG A 82 6.48 2.81 -23.01
CA ARG A 82 5.92 3.32 -24.26
C ARG A 82 4.41 3.07 -24.39
N TYR A 83 3.91 1.96 -23.84
CA TYR A 83 2.54 1.51 -24.10
C TYR A 83 1.64 1.47 -22.85
N LEU A 84 2.20 1.67 -21.65
CA LEU A 84 1.39 1.84 -20.44
C LEU A 84 0.64 3.17 -20.45
N PRO A 85 -0.51 3.27 -19.76
CA PRO A 85 -1.14 4.55 -19.47
C PRO A 85 -0.19 5.45 -18.67
N GLU A 86 -0.35 6.77 -18.80
CA GLU A 86 0.50 7.80 -18.16
C GLU A 86 0.58 7.71 -16.63
N ASP A 87 -0.38 7.03 -16.01
CA ASP A 87 -0.49 6.85 -14.56
C ASP A 87 0.05 5.49 -14.05
N ILE A 88 0.72 4.71 -14.93
CA ILE A 88 1.47 3.51 -14.57
C ILE A 88 2.84 3.56 -15.24
N ALA A 89 3.90 3.36 -14.47
CA ALA A 89 5.27 3.27 -15.00
C ALA A 89 6.00 2.07 -14.42
N VAL A 90 6.84 1.44 -15.24
CA VAL A 90 7.86 0.49 -14.80
C VAL A 90 9.16 1.27 -14.62
N VAL A 91 9.67 1.33 -13.39
CA VAL A 91 10.87 2.12 -13.07
C VAL A 91 12.15 1.29 -13.05
N GLU A 92 11.99 -0.04 -12.96
CA GLU A 92 13.13 -0.96 -12.98
C GLU A 92 12.67 -2.33 -13.49
N VAL A 93 13.51 -2.95 -14.30
CA VAL A 93 13.37 -4.34 -14.76
C VAL A 93 14.67 -5.07 -14.48
N SER A 94 14.59 -6.26 -13.94
CA SER A 94 15.76 -7.12 -13.70
C SER A 94 15.40 -8.58 -13.86
N GLU A 95 16.38 -9.42 -14.16
CA GLU A 95 16.21 -10.86 -14.04
C GLU A 95 16.29 -11.27 -12.57
N ALA A 96 15.39 -12.13 -12.15
CA ALA A 96 15.36 -12.67 -10.81
C ALA A 96 15.72 -14.16 -10.82
N ALA A 97 16.12 -14.68 -9.66
CA ALA A 97 16.34 -16.12 -9.51
C ALA A 97 15.06 -16.89 -9.94
N PRO A 98 15.20 -18.10 -10.54
CA PRO A 98 14.05 -18.84 -11.09
C PRO A 98 12.92 -19.09 -10.09
N ARG A 99 13.24 -19.20 -8.79
CA ARG A 99 12.27 -19.42 -7.71
C ARG A 99 11.84 -18.13 -6.99
N PHE A 100 12.31 -16.97 -7.41
CA PHE A 100 11.90 -15.72 -6.81
C PHE A 100 10.40 -15.50 -7.00
N HIS A 101 9.73 -15.10 -5.94
CA HIS A 101 8.32 -14.73 -5.94
C HIS A 101 8.13 -13.45 -5.15
N SER A 102 7.66 -12.39 -5.80
CA SER A 102 7.54 -11.03 -5.23
C SER A 102 6.83 -10.99 -3.89
N ARG A 103 5.86 -11.87 -3.63
CA ARG A 103 5.13 -11.89 -2.36
C ARG A 103 5.80 -12.75 -1.29
N LEU A 104 6.30 -13.94 -1.67
CA LEU A 104 6.78 -14.92 -0.71
C LEU A 104 8.17 -14.60 -0.18
N ASN A 105 8.99 -13.93 -1.00
CA ASN A 105 10.33 -13.51 -0.62
C ASN A 105 10.38 -12.10 -0.01
N ALA A 106 9.24 -11.37 0.02
CA ALA A 106 9.20 -10.07 0.68
C ALA A 106 9.34 -10.21 2.20
N THR A 107 10.28 -9.48 2.78
CA THR A 107 10.58 -9.48 4.23
C THR A 107 9.87 -8.36 4.97
N GLY A 108 9.50 -7.30 4.25
CA GLY A 108 8.77 -6.17 4.84
C GLY A 108 8.24 -5.20 3.78
N LYS A 109 7.50 -4.21 4.25
CA LYS A 109 6.93 -3.14 3.40
C LYS A 109 6.91 -1.84 4.16
N ARG A 110 7.07 -0.75 3.39
CA ARG A 110 6.87 0.61 3.87
C ARG A 110 5.71 1.24 3.13
N TYR A 111 4.80 1.84 3.89
CA TYR A 111 3.69 2.64 3.39
C TYR A 111 3.77 4.04 3.96
N ARG A 112 3.27 5.02 3.21
CA ARG A 112 3.08 6.38 3.66
C ARG A 112 1.61 6.76 3.53
N TYR A 113 1.09 7.44 4.56
CA TYR A 113 -0.23 8.06 4.51
C TYR A 113 -0.07 9.57 4.70
N ARG A 114 -0.72 10.35 3.84
CA ARG A 114 -0.62 11.82 3.84
C ARG A 114 -1.94 12.48 4.17
N ILE A 115 -1.85 13.53 4.97
CA ILE A 115 -2.98 14.36 5.38
C ILE A 115 -2.61 15.81 5.13
N ILE A 116 -3.53 16.59 4.55
CA ILE A 116 -3.49 18.06 4.55
C ILE A 116 -4.24 18.50 5.80
N ASN A 117 -3.49 18.94 6.81
CA ASN A 117 -4.03 19.40 8.08
C ASN A 117 -4.12 20.95 8.06
N SER A 118 -5.14 21.44 7.40
CA SER A 118 -5.38 22.86 7.16
C SER A 118 -6.86 23.10 6.88
N GLN A 119 -7.38 24.26 7.27
CA GLN A 119 -8.71 24.73 6.92
C GLN A 119 -8.85 25.02 5.41
N ILE A 120 -7.74 25.28 4.72
CA ILE A 120 -7.72 25.54 3.29
C ILE A 120 -7.28 24.29 2.55
N PRO A 121 -8.08 23.75 1.59
CA PRO A 121 -7.71 22.60 0.80
C PRO A 121 -6.48 22.88 -0.07
N ASP A 122 -5.63 21.86 -0.23
CA ASP A 122 -4.50 21.91 -1.17
C ASP A 122 -4.88 21.22 -2.48
N VAL A 123 -5.15 22.02 -3.52
CA VAL A 123 -5.61 21.50 -4.82
C VAL A 123 -4.59 20.65 -5.56
N PHE A 124 -3.28 20.81 -5.28
CA PHE A 124 -2.24 19.99 -5.89
C PHE A 124 -2.11 18.64 -5.21
N TRP A 125 -2.43 18.55 -3.92
CA TRP A 125 -2.42 17.31 -3.15
C TRP A 125 -3.76 16.56 -3.14
N ARG A 126 -4.80 17.08 -3.78
CA ARG A 126 -6.17 16.53 -3.74
C ARG A 126 -6.28 15.02 -4.08
N ARG A 127 -5.34 14.50 -4.88
CA ARG A 127 -5.28 13.09 -5.28
C ARG A 127 -4.35 12.24 -4.40
N TYR A 128 -3.45 12.88 -3.63
CA TYR A 128 -2.35 12.21 -2.94
C TYR A 128 -2.38 12.38 -1.43
N ALA A 129 -3.36 13.13 -0.90
CA ALA A 129 -3.55 13.34 0.53
C ALA A 129 -5.03 13.41 0.89
N THR A 130 -5.34 13.09 2.15
CA THR A 130 -6.67 13.29 2.72
C THR A 130 -6.71 14.62 3.44
N GLU A 131 -7.80 15.37 3.31
CA GLU A 131 -8.01 16.63 4.03
C GLU A 131 -8.49 16.35 5.46
N GLU A 132 -7.90 17.05 6.41
CA GLU A 132 -8.30 17.07 7.81
C GLU A 132 -8.21 18.51 8.32
N PRO A 133 -9.34 19.24 8.37
CA PRO A 133 -9.34 20.65 8.75
C PRO A 133 -9.20 20.86 10.26
N GLU A 134 -9.55 19.88 11.07
CA GLU A 134 -9.42 20.00 12.52
C GLU A 134 -7.94 19.91 12.95
N GLU A 135 -7.58 20.69 13.96
CA GLU A 135 -6.23 20.63 14.54
C GLU A 135 -5.99 19.26 15.15
N LEU A 136 -4.77 18.75 14.95
CA LEU A 136 -4.36 17.43 15.42
C LEU A 136 -3.29 17.53 16.49
N ASP A 137 -3.52 16.91 17.64
CA ASP A 137 -2.52 16.66 18.67
C ASP A 137 -1.57 15.55 18.22
N LEU A 138 -0.47 15.94 17.56
CA LEU A 138 0.52 14.99 17.05
C LEU A 138 1.29 14.27 18.17
N ASP A 139 1.40 14.85 19.37
CA ASP A 139 2.08 14.20 20.48
C ASP A 139 1.22 13.10 21.09
N ALA A 140 -0.08 13.30 21.21
CA ALA A 140 -1.01 12.23 21.56
C ALA A 140 -1.00 11.11 20.50
N MET A 141 -0.95 11.46 19.22
CA MET A 141 -0.84 10.48 18.12
C MET A 141 0.48 9.69 18.21
N ARG A 142 1.62 10.33 18.48
CA ARG A 142 2.92 9.63 18.68
C ARG A 142 2.85 8.62 19.82
N LYS A 143 2.30 9.01 20.96
CA LYS A 143 2.08 8.09 22.11
C LYS A 143 1.24 6.87 21.70
N ALA A 144 0.18 7.07 20.91
CA ALA A 144 -0.65 5.98 20.42
C ALA A 144 0.13 5.07 19.44
N THR A 145 1.01 5.63 18.59
CA THR A 145 1.81 4.82 17.66
C THR A 145 2.84 3.94 18.37
N GLU A 146 3.41 4.36 19.48
CA GLU A 146 4.33 3.56 20.30
C GLU A 146 3.68 2.27 20.80
N LEU A 147 2.37 2.31 21.11
CA LEU A 147 1.60 1.15 21.56
C LEU A 147 1.25 0.15 20.44
N LEU A 148 1.46 0.52 19.18
CA LEU A 148 1.25 -0.33 17.99
C LEU A 148 2.54 -1.02 17.52
N LEU A 149 3.69 -0.62 18.05
CA LEU A 149 4.98 -1.21 17.66
C LEU A 149 5.11 -2.64 18.20
N GLY A 150 5.89 -3.44 17.46
CA GLY A 150 6.09 -4.85 17.80
C GLY A 150 5.06 -5.77 17.17
N GLU A 151 4.99 -6.99 17.70
CA GLU A 151 4.11 -8.04 17.19
C GLU A 151 2.79 -8.06 17.96
N HIS A 152 1.67 -7.89 17.22
CA HIS A 152 0.32 -7.88 17.76
C HIS A 152 -0.66 -8.62 16.85
N ASP A 153 -1.78 -9.07 17.41
CA ASP A 153 -2.93 -9.49 16.63
C ASP A 153 -3.74 -8.27 16.19
N PHE A 154 -3.60 -7.88 14.91
CA PHE A 154 -4.31 -6.75 14.31
C PHE A 154 -5.70 -7.10 13.79
N LYS A 155 -6.37 -8.09 14.38
CA LYS A 155 -7.71 -8.52 13.99
C LYS A 155 -8.73 -7.37 14.02
N ALA A 156 -8.65 -6.45 14.99
CA ALA A 156 -9.49 -5.25 15.05
C ALA A 156 -9.25 -4.26 13.91
N PHE A 157 -8.09 -4.32 13.26
CA PHE A 157 -7.66 -3.38 12.23
C PHE A 157 -7.73 -3.95 10.82
N THR A 158 -8.63 -4.89 10.56
CA THR A 158 -8.83 -5.43 9.21
C THR A 158 -10.31 -5.49 8.84
N SER A 159 -10.60 -5.27 7.54
CA SER A 159 -11.93 -5.50 6.96
C SER A 159 -12.09 -6.89 6.36
N ALA A 160 -11.10 -7.78 6.50
CA ALA A 160 -11.21 -9.14 6.00
C ALA A 160 -12.28 -9.91 6.77
N LYS A 161 -13.29 -10.38 6.05
CA LYS A 161 -14.25 -11.35 6.61
C LYS A 161 -13.50 -12.63 6.98
N LYS A 162 -13.99 -13.39 7.96
CA LYS A 162 -13.40 -14.62 8.53
C LYS A 162 -12.36 -15.30 7.62
N SER A 163 -11.07 -15.08 7.90
CA SER A 163 -9.96 -15.71 7.21
C SER A 163 -9.34 -16.77 8.11
N LYS A 164 -8.95 -17.92 7.51
CA LYS A 164 -8.11 -18.92 8.21
C LYS A 164 -6.65 -18.46 8.37
N LYS A 165 -6.27 -17.32 7.77
CA LYS A 165 -4.90 -16.79 7.83
C LYS A 165 -4.72 -15.98 9.11
N SER A 166 -3.52 -16.07 9.70
CA SER A 166 -3.12 -15.29 10.87
C SER A 166 -3.30 -13.79 10.63
N THR A 167 -3.83 -13.10 11.64
CA THR A 167 -3.95 -11.65 11.72
C THR A 167 -2.81 -11.01 12.51
N VAL A 168 -1.86 -11.83 13.01
CA VAL A 168 -0.66 -11.35 13.68
C VAL A 168 0.28 -10.69 12.66
N ARG A 169 0.72 -9.46 12.97
CA ARG A 169 1.71 -8.71 12.20
C ARG A 169 2.68 -8.03 13.14
N ARG A 170 3.86 -7.69 12.60
CA ARG A 170 4.85 -6.88 13.31
C ARG A 170 4.97 -5.54 12.62
N ILE A 171 4.79 -4.47 13.37
CA ILE A 171 5.11 -3.11 12.95
C ILE A 171 6.45 -2.74 13.55
N ASP A 172 7.42 -2.44 12.70
CA ASP A 172 8.79 -2.12 13.10
C ASP A 172 8.95 -0.63 13.40
N GLU A 173 8.20 0.22 12.67
CA GLU A 173 8.29 1.67 12.81
C GLU A 173 6.97 2.33 12.40
N ILE A 174 6.56 3.39 13.15
CA ILE A 174 5.58 4.39 12.72
C ILE A 174 6.17 5.77 12.98
N ARG A 175 6.49 6.53 11.93
CA ARG A 175 6.95 7.92 12.03
C ARG A 175 5.85 8.89 11.67
N ILE A 176 5.80 10.03 12.38
CA ILE A 176 4.89 11.14 12.12
C ILE A 176 5.73 12.39 11.88
N GLU A 177 5.62 12.97 10.70
CA GLU A 177 6.36 14.16 10.30
C GLU A 177 5.38 15.26 9.85
N ARG A 178 5.58 16.49 10.31
CA ARG A 178 4.85 17.66 9.81
C ARG A 178 5.74 18.42 8.83
N ILE A 179 5.23 18.65 7.65
CA ILE A 179 5.88 19.42 6.58
C ILE A 179 4.88 20.49 6.15
N GLU A 180 5.03 21.72 6.68
CA GLU A 180 4.08 22.81 6.46
C GLU A 180 2.65 22.43 6.88
N ASN A 181 1.70 22.48 5.94
CA ASN A 181 0.30 22.09 6.14
C ASN A 181 0.05 20.57 5.99
N ARG A 182 1.09 19.78 5.68
CA ARG A 182 0.98 18.33 5.48
C ARG A 182 1.54 17.55 6.68
N VAL A 183 0.82 16.52 7.08
CA VAL A 183 1.28 15.53 8.06
C VAL A 183 1.42 14.20 7.34
N GLU A 184 2.59 13.58 7.47
CA GLU A 184 2.92 12.29 6.86
C GLU A 184 3.15 11.23 7.93
N PHE A 185 2.55 10.06 7.72
CA PHE A 185 2.67 8.89 8.57
C PHE A 185 3.35 7.79 7.78
N VAL A 186 4.51 7.33 8.24
CA VAL A 186 5.26 6.25 7.59
C VAL A 186 5.17 4.99 8.44
N PHE A 187 4.67 3.92 7.86
CA PHE A 187 4.50 2.61 8.50
C PHE A 187 5.45 1.62 7.87
N THR A 188 6.33 1.00 8.67
CA THR A 188 7.22 -0.08 8.25
C THR A 188 6.90 -1.34 9.05
N GLY A 189 6.82 -2.51 8.41
CA GLY A 189 6.52 -3.77 9.09
C GLY A 189 6.63 -4.98 8.17
N ASN A 190 6.48 -6.19 8.71
CA ASN A 190 6.61 -7.44 7.99
C ASN A 190 5.47 -7.72 6.99
N GLY A 191 4.40 -6.93 7.04
CA GLY A 191 3.24 -7.00 6.17
C GLY A 191 2.01 -6.42 6.82
N PHE A 192 1.00 -6.10 6.01
CA PHE A 192 -0.22 -5.45 6.47
C PHE A 192 -1.45 -6.22 6.00
N LEU A 193 -2.49 -6.23 6.83
CA LEU A 193 -3.78 -6.85 6.51
C LEU A 193 -4.59 -5.94 5.58
N HIS A 194 -5.64 -6.48 5.02
CA HIS A 194 -6.60 -5.72 4.19
C HIS A 194 -7.14 -4.53 4.97
N HIS A 195 -6.98 -3.33 4.42
CA HIS A 195 -7.35 -2.03 5.00
C HIS A 195 -6.60 -1.63 6.29
N MET A 196 -5.63 -2.41 6.77
CA MET A 196 -5.02 -2.23 8.09
C MET A 196 -4.52 -0.81 8.33
N ILE A 197 -3.68 -0.27 7.45
CA ILE A 197 -3.11 1.08 7.63
C ILE A 197 -4.21 2.15 7.65
N ARG A 198 -5.20 2.04 6.78
CA ARG A 198 -6.30 2.98 6.69
C ARG A 198 -7.19 2.97 7.94
N ILE A 199 -7.38 1.81 8.57
CA ILE A 199 -8.12 1.70 9.84
C ILE A 199 -7.28 2.22 11.00
N LEU A 200 -5.97 1.90 11.02
CA LEU A 200 -5.02 2.49 11.98
C LEU A 200 -5.04 4.02 11.91
N MET A 201 -4.97 4.57 10.70
CA MET A 201 -5.04 6.02 10.49
C MET A 201 -6.35 6.62 11.00
N GLY A 202 -7.51 5.99 10.75
CA GLY A 202 -8.78 6.46 11.28
C GLY A 202 -8.79 6.49 12.81
N THR A 203 -8.21 5.47 13.45
CA THR A 203 -8.08 5.42 14.92
C THR A 203 -7.12 6.50 15.43
N LEU A 204 -5.98 6.69 14.77
CA LEU A 204 -5.00 7.72 15.13
C LEU A 204 -5.59 9.13 14.96
N LEU A 205 -6.40 9.38 13.92
CA LEU A 205 -7.09 10.66 13.76
C LEU A 205 -8.07 10.94 14.90
N GLU A 206 -8.80 9.93 15.38
CA GLU A 206 -9.67 10.09 16.55
C GLU A 206 -8.85 10.41 17.82
N VAL A 207 -7.64 9.86 17.97
CA VAL A 207 -6.71 10.25 19.05
C VAL A 207 -6.25 11.69 18.87
N GLY A 208 -5.81 12.08 17.68
CA GLY A 208 -5.33 13.44 17.40
C GLY A 208 -6.38 14.52 17.60
N LYS A 209 -7.67 14.18 17.41
CA LYS A 209 -8.82 15.05 17.70
C LYS A 209 -9.28 15.02 19.16
N GLY A 210 -8.63 14.25 20.04
CA GLY A 210 -9.04 14.10 21.45
C GLY A 210 -10.34 13.32 21.65
N ILE A 211 -10.87 12.65 20.61
CA ILE A 211 -12.06 11.78 20.71
C ILE A 211 -11.74 10.51 21.51
N ARG A 212 -10.49 10.06 21.44
CA ARG A 212 -9.96 8.90 22.18
C ARG A 212 -8.64 9.24 22.86
N THR A 213 -8.34 8.53 23.95
CA THR A 213 -6.99 8.58 24.54
C THR A 213 -6.01 7.71 23.77
N PRO A 214 -4.69 7.99 23.84
CA PRO A 214 -3.67 7.12 23.22
C PRO A 214 -3.76 5.66 23.69
N GLU A 215 -4.03 5.41 24.97
CA GLU A 215 -4.09 4.09 25.60
C GLU A 215 -5.24 3.22 25.06
N SER A 216 -6.30 3.84 24.53
CA SER A 216 -7.44 3.15 23.91
C SER A 216 -7.04 2.21 22.78
N VAL A 217 -5.91 2.47 22.12
CA VAL A 217 -5.36 1.61 21.05
C VAL A 217 -5.04 0.21 21.59
N THR A 218 -4.51 0.11 22.81
CA THR A 218 -4.21 -1.18 23.46
C THR A 218 -5.50 -1.96 23.72
N ASP A 219 -6.57 -1.30 24.13
CA ASP A 219 -7.87 -1.95 24.38
C ASP A 219 -8.51 -2.43 23.08
N ILE A 220 -8.34 -1.66 21.99
CA ILE A 220 -8.78 -2.06 20.66
C ILE A 220 -8.04 -3.33 20.21
N LEU A 221 -6.70 -3.36 20.33
CA LEU A 221 -5.88 -4.54 20.02
C LEU A 221 -6.35 -5.77 20.80
N LYS A 222 -6.47 -5.66 22.13
CA LYS A 222 -6.91 -6.75 23.00
C LYS A 222 -8.32 -7.26 22.67
N SER A 223 -9.20 -6.38 22.23
CA SER A 223 -10.60 -6.75 21.93
C SER A 223 -10.74 -7.59 20.65
N GLY A 224 -9.85 -7.41 19.68
CA GLY A 224 -9.97 -7.99 18.35
C GLY A 224 -11.25 -7.59 17.60
N ASP A 225 -11.97 -6.57 18.06
CA ASP A 225 -13.24 -6.12 17.52
C ASP A 225 -13.07 -4.92 16.60
N ARG A 226 -13.40 -5.11 15.31
CA ARG A 226 -13.35 -4.06 14.28
C ARG A 226 -14.24 -2.85 14.62
N ALA A 227 -15.35 -3.06 15.30
CA ALA A 227 -16.28 -1.97 15.62
C ALA A 227 -15.70 -0.96 16.61
N LYS A 228 -14.69 -1.36 17.38
CA LYS A 228 -14.00 -0.48 18.35
C LYS A 228 -12.90 0.37 17.70
N ALA A 229 -12.37 -0.04 16.55
CA ALA A 229 -11.40 0.74 15.83
C ALA A 229 -12.05 1.87 15.03
N GLY A 230 -11.25 2.90 14.68
CA GLY A 230 -11.72 4.06 13.95
C GLY A 230 -12.23 3.77 12.53
N ALA A 231 -12.77 4.78 11.90
CA ALA A 231 -13.31 4.70 10.55
C ALA A 231 -12.22 4.32 9.51
N LEU A 232 -12.66 3.76 8.37
CA LEU A 232 -11.78 3.51 7.22
C LEU A 232 -11.55 4.84 6.49
N VAL A 233 -10.36 5.41 6.61
CA VAL A 233 -10.02 6.68 5.94
C VAL A 233 -9.85 6.50 4.42
N PRO A 234 -9.97 7.59 3.62
CA PRO A 234 -9.85 7.53 2.16
C PRO A 234 -8.55 6.89 1.67
N ALA A 235 -8.62 6.19 0.53
CA ALA A 235 -7.48 5.52 -0.07
C ALA A 235 -6.44 6.49 -0.64
N LYS A 236 -6.86 7.66 -1.12
CA LYS A 236 -6.03 8.64 -1.82
C LYS A 236 -4.83 9.17 -1.02
N GLY A 237 -4.87 9.07 0.32
CA GLY A 237 -3.71 9.42 1.15
C GLY A 237 -2.65 8.33 1.23
N LEU A 238 -2.97 7.08 0.84
CA LEU A 238 -2.11 5.93 1.04
C LEU A 238 -1.26 5.61 -0.20
N VAL A 239 0.03 5.41 0.00
CA VAL A 239 0.97 4.97 -1.03
C VAL A 239 1.86 3.83 -0.51
N LEU A 240 1.99 2.76 -1.28
CA LEU A 240 3.02 1.74 -1.08
C LEU A 240 4.37 2.34 -1.53
N GLU A 241 5.23 2.64 -0.58
CA GLU A 241 6.49 3.34 -0.84
C GLU A 241 7.60 2.37 -1.26
N GLU A 242 7.73 1.25 -0.54
CA GLU A 242 8.81 0.31 -0.75
C GLU A 242 8.43 -1.12 -0.30
N VAL A 243 9.03 -2.11 -0.96
CA VAL A 243 8.98 -3.52 -0.58
C VAL A 243 10.40 -4.02 -0.35
N PHE A 244 10.65 -4.61 0.81
CA PHE A 244 11.97 -5.11 1.21
C PHE A 244 12.14 -6.58 0.87
N TYR A 245 13.33 -6.91 0.42
CA TYR A 245 13.81 -8.27 0.15
C TYR A 245 15.17 -8.47 0.81
N THR A 246 15.53 -9.70 1.12
CA THR A 246 16.88 -10.10 1.54
C THR A 246 17.76 -10.37 0.34
#